data_5ede8453380d7a12c15fc0a60124b889
#
_entry.id   5ede8453380d7a12c15fc0a60124b889
#
_cell.length_a   1.000
_cell.length_b   1.000
_cell.length_c   1.000
_cell.angle_alpha   90.00
_cell.angle_beta   90.00
_cell.angle_gamma   90.00
#
_symmetry.space_group_name_H-M   'P 1'
#
loop_
_entity.id
_entity.type
_entity.pdbx_description
1 polymer ?
#
loop_
_entity_poly.entity_id
_entity_poly.type
_entity_poly.pdbx_seq_one_letter_code
_entity_poly.pdbx_strand_id
1 'polypeptide(L)'
;MPFSSLPEKDFVGKQEELDGLTKRIVLAHGSQARSAVLSGPRGMGKTELLKQLFGRLFWGHDRVAPFFYAVNPAALSAKAFSRTYLVQFLSQRLAYQKKEQALLYHDGMSIDDIATLAEERGATWARDILDRYERSASEPLDALRIALNAPHLSVLATGTPVAVLIDEFQRLAGITIEGNPDPKLVSLFEEPMASGKTPHLISGNAPEIQEMAVAQGLERIPVQPLGAEGATSRARALLSVHGAEGTIPHLLLRHLGGNPFYLACIVRTACAKKVLDEKDFWNAYVREIMEGPLSLSWSAVLKNFFPDLEVRRAALGLAFMMCHAADPHPRRWFAKSLGLTDAQVSATARSLYLAGLIRGEFGVFRATEDRVVRDIIEELYQKEILAKSRHEREQLLLESLLPQKESTVHFEMTIPMVKESELVVAQCLEQIGKNLQLNEDAIGQMQIAVIEACINAIEHGKGMDNKVRIVVAVEMGRLEVSIESAGPEFIVQETGEPFGDREAAKASGRGWGVKLMKRFADEVVFERTAQGTRTVLIKNLGTSAGVRKEDTAKRE
;
A
#
# COMPACT_ATOMS: atom_id res chain seq x y z
N MET A 1 -22.34 1.13 9.41
CA MET A 1 -21.35 0.18 8.88
C MET A 1 -21.04 -0.84 9.96
N PRO A 2 -20.95 -2.15 9.70
CA PRO A 2 -20.62 -3.16 10.72
C PRO A 2 -19.18 -3.01 11.23
N PHE A 3 -18.54 -1.94 10.85
CA PHE A 3 -17.12 -1.65 11.13
C PHE A 3 -16.87 -0.14 10.96
N SER A 4 -15.88 0.35 11.66
CA SER A 4 -15.36 1.70 11.44
C SER A 4 -14.71 1.77 10.04
N SER A 5 -15.15 2.72 9.21
CA SER A 5 -14.54 3.04 7.91
C SER A 5 -14.33 4.55 7.80
N LEU A 6 -13.42 4.94 6.91
CA LEU A 6 -13.24 6.36 6.60
C LEU A 6 -14.50 6.93 5.94
N PRO A 7 -14.87 8.20 6.23
CA PRO A 7 -15.83 8.90 5.39
C PRO A 7 -15.39 8.88 3.92
N GLU A 8 -16.32 8.77 2.97
CA GLU A 8 -15.99 8.68 1.54
C GLU A 8 -15.15 9.88 1.07
N LYS A 9 -15.42 11.07 1.57
CA LYS A 9 -14.63 12.28 1.31
C LYS A 9 -13.18 12.21 1.76
N ASP A 10 -12.87 11.35 2.75
CA ASP A 10 -11.53 11.17 3.31
C ASP A 10 -10.82 9.96 2.69
N PHE A 11 -11.53 9.15 1.88
CA PHE A 11 -10.97 8.04 1.12
C PHE A 11 -10.39 8.55 -0.20
N VAL A 12 -9.20 9.16 -0.13
CA VAL A 12 -8.53 9.84 -1.24
C VAL A 12 -7.44 8.96 -1.85
N GLY A 13 -7.30 9.04 -3.18
CA GLY A 13 -6.20 8.44 -3.94
C GLY A 13 -6.37 6.97 -4.32
N LYS A 14 -7.58 6.40 -4.11
CA LYS A 14 -7.92 5.01 -4.47
C LYS A 14 -9.32 4.85 -5.07
N GLN A 15 -9.84 5.94 -5.63
CA GLN A 15 -11.16 5.92 -6.25
C GLN A 15 -11.21 5.01 -7.48
N GLU A 16 -10.16 5.02 -8.29
CA GLU A 16 -10.09 4.19 -9.50
C GLU A 16 -10.12 2.70 -9.17
N GLU A 17 -9.36 2.27 -8.15
CA GLU A 17 -9.39 0.89 -7.68
C GLU A 17 -10.79 0.53 -7.15
N LEU A 18 -11.43 1.42 -6.39
CA LEU A 18 -12.77 1.21 -5.87
C LEU A 18 -13.81 1.14 -7.00
N ASP A 19 -13.71 2.01 -8.01
CA ASP A 19 -14.59 2.02 -9.18
C ASP A 19 -14.42 0.74 -10.00
N GLY A 20 -13.17 0.31 -10.21
CA GLY A 20 -12.84 -0.94 -10.89
C GLY A 20 -13.43 -2.17 -10.18
N LEU A 21 -13.28 -2.25 -8.86
CA LEU A 21 -13.85 -3.34 -8.05
C LEU A 21 -15.39 -3.30 -8.05
N THR A 22 -15.98 -2.11 -7.93
CA THR A 22 -17.43 -1.95 -7.97
C THR A 22 -17.99 -2.41 -9.30
N LYS A 23 -17.39 -1.94 -10.41
CA LYS A 23 -17.76 -2.34 -11.77
C LYS A 23 -17.65 -3.83 -11.97
N ARG A 24 -16.56 -4.43 -11.51
CA ARG A 24 -16.31 -5.87 -11.59
C ARG A 24 -17.43 -6.67 -10.90
N ILE A 25 -17.81 -6.29 -9.68
CA ILE A 25 -18.83 -6.97 -8.89
C ILE A 25 -20.23 -6.76 -9.47
N VAL A 26 -20.58 -5.54 -9.86
CA VAL A 26 -21.92 -5.19 -10.38
C VAL A 26 -22.16 -5.73 -11.80
N LEU A 27 -21.16 -5.67 -12.69
CA LEU A 27 -21.29 -6.22 -14.05
C LEU A 27 -21.32 -7.75 -14.10
N ALA A 28 -20.79 -8.38 -13.07
CA ALA A 28 -20.84 -9.84 -12.93
C ALA A 28 -22.26 -10.41 -12.74
N HIS A 29 -23.28 -9.58 -12.64
CA HIS A 29 -24.67 -9.99 -12.52
C HIS A 29 -25.17 -10.85 -13.70
N GLY A 30 -24.52 -10.80 -14.86
CA GLY A 30 -24.91 -11.55 -16.08
C GLY A 30 -24.01 -12.71 -16.46
N SER A 31 -22.78 -12.80 -15.96
CA SER A 31 -21.83 -13.86 -16.31
C SER A 31 -20.66 -13.93 -15.32
N GLN A 32 -20.52 -15.02 -14.62
CA GLN A 32 -19.31 -15.50 -13.95
C GLN A 32 -18.37 -14.42 -13.36
N ALA A 33 -18.79 -13.76 -12.28
CA ALA A 33 -17.86 -13.01 -11.45
C ALA A 33 -16.81 -13.97 -10.87
N ARG A 34 -15.56 -13.76 -11.22
CA ARG A 34 -14.46 -14.55 -10.67
C ARG A 34 -14.06 -14.01 -9.31
N SER A 35 -13.88 -14.89 -8.36
CA SER A 35 -13.25 -14.57 -7.09
C SER A 35 -11.83 -14.05 -7.31
N ALA A 36 -11.37 -13.14 -6.45
CA ALA A 36 -10.08 -12.50 -6.60
C ALA A 36 -9.43 -12.20 -5.25
N VAL A 37 -8.13 -11.96 -5.28
CA VAL A 37 -7.32 -11.63 -4.11
C VAL A 37 -6.80 -10.20 -4.23
N LEU A 38 -7.09 -9.36 -3.24
CA LEU A 38 -6.42 -8.08 -3.07
C LEU A 38 -5.04 -8.32 -2.47
N SER A 39 -4.01 -8.15 -3.28
CA SER A 39 -2.62 -8.35 -2.88
C SER A 39 -1.90 -7.02 -2.69
N GLY A 40 -0.94 -6.97 -1.79
CA GLY A 40 -0.11 -5.78 -1.55
C GLY A 40 0.44 -5.75 -0.13
N PRO A 41 1.48 -4.94 0.11
CA PRO A 41 2.10 -4.81 1.42
C PRO A 41 1.11 -4.41 2.52
N ARG A 42 1.54 -4.56 3.78
CA ARG A 42 0.76 -4.13 4.95
C ARG A 42 0.58 -2.60 4.92
N GLY A 43 -0.62 -2.13 5.31
CA GLY A 43 -0.90 -0.68 5.38
C GLY A 43 -1.34 -0.04 4.05
N MET A 44 -1.36 -0.76 2.92
CA MET A 44 -1.76 -0.23 1.61
C MET A 44 -3.25 0.08 1.46
N GLY A 45 -4.05 -0.12 2.51
CA GLY A 45 -5.48 0.23 2.51
C GLY A 45 -6.41 -0.86 1.98
N LYS A 46 -5.96 -2.14 1.89
CA LYS A 46 -6.80 -3.27 1.45
C LYS A 46 -8.10 -3.40 2.25
N THR A 47 -7.99 -3.38 3.57
CA THR A 47 -9.13 -3.41 4.48
C THR A 47 -10.10 -2.26 4.24
N GLU A 48 -9.57 -1.04 4.10
CA GLU A 48 -10.39 0.13 3.85
C GLU A 48 -11.07 0.06 2.49
N LEU A 49 -10.37 -0.42 1.46
CA LEU A 49 -10.93 -0.62 0.13
C LEU A 49 -12.11 -1.60 0.14
N LEU A 50 -12.00 -2.73 0.88
CA LEU A 50 -13.13 -3.66 1.07
C LEU A 50 -14.30 -3.01 1.81
N LYS A 51 -14.03 -2.20 2.83
CA LYS A 51 -15.06 -1.49 3.60
C LYS A 51 -15.77 -0.43 2.75
N GLN A 52 -15.04 0.34 1.95
CA GLN A 52 -15.61 1.31 1.03
C GLN A 52 -16.45 0.61 -0.06
N LEU A 53 -15.96 -0.51 -0.58
CA LEU A 53 -16.71 -1.32 -1.53
C LEU A 53 -18.03 -1.85 -0.92
N PHE A 54 -17.96 -2.36 0.33
CA PHE A 54 -19.16 -2.75 1.05
C PHE A 54 -20.17 -1.60 1.15
N GLY A 55 -19.74 -0.43 1.59
CA GLY A 55 -20.61 0.76 1.70
C GLY A 55 -21.24 1.14 0.37
N ARG A 56 -20.45 1.17 -0.69
CA ARG A 56 -20.91 1.51 -2.04
C ARG A 56 -21.93 0.50 -2.57
N LEU A 57 -21.71 -0.80 -2.37
CA LEU A 57 -22.68 -1.84 -2.73
C LEU A 57 -23.92 -1.81 -1.85
N PHE A 58 -23.76 -1.58 -0.55
CA PHE A 58 -24.88 -1.58 0.39
C PHE A 58 -25.85 -0.44 0.12
N TRP A 59 -25.37 0.78 -0.09
CA TRP A 59 -26.20 1.98 -0.25
C TRP A 59 -26.53 2.30 -1.72
N GLY A 60 -25.59 2.09 -2.62
CA GLY A 60 -25.68 2.55 -4.00
C GLY A 60 -26.26 1.53 -4.98
N HIS A 61 -26.39 0.26 -4.60
CA HIS A 61 -26.82 -0.80 -5.50
C HIS A 61 -27.84 -1.75 -4.88
N ASP A 62 -28.87 -2.14 -5.69
CA ASP A 62 -29.86 -3.15 -5.30
C ASP A 62 -29.64 -4.50 -6.00
N ARG A 63 -28.60 -4.59 -6.85
CA ARG A 63 -28.36 -5.77 -7.68
C ARG A 63 -27.48 -6.84 -7.02
N VAL A 64 -26.62 -6.45 -6.08
CA VAL A 64 -25.67 -7.34 -5.40
C VAL A 64 -25.62 -6.99 -3.93
N ALA A 65 -25.89 -7.95 -3.07
CA ALA A 65 -25.80 -7.77 -1.62
C ALA A 65 -24.34 -7.94 -1.16
N PRO A 66 -23.73 -6.99 -0.46
CA PRO A 66 -22.40 -7.17 0.11
C PRO A 66 -22.47 -7.92 1.44
N PHE A 67 -21.46 -8.74 1.68
CA PHE A 67 -21.16 -9.35 2.97
C PHE A 67 -19.69 -9.12 3.30
N PHE A 68 -19.39 -8.46 4.40
CA PHE A 68 -18.02 -8.24 4.89
C PHE A 68 -17.76 -9.05 6.15
N TYR A 69 -16.64 -9.76 6.15
CA TYR A 69 -16.16 -10.53 7.28
C TYR A 69 -14.65 -10.31 7.50
N ALA A 70 -14.28 -9.83 8.69
CA ALA A 70 -12.88 -9.78 9.11
C ALA A 70 -12.57 -11.00 9.99
N VAL A 71 -11.59 -11.81 9.59
CA VAL A 71 -11.23 -13.01 10.33
C VAL A 71 -10.69 -12.64 11.71
N ASN A 72 -11.44 -13.00 12.76
CA ASN A 72 -11.06 -12.70 14.15
C ASN A 72 -9.95 -13.66 14.61
N PRO A 73 -8.79 -13.16 15.07
CA PRO A 73 -7.72 -14.01 15.60
C PRO A 73 -8.09 -14.75 16.90
N ALA A 74 -9.16 -14.32 17.59
CA ALA A 74 -9.66 -14.99 18.81
C ALA A 74 -10.57 -16.19 18.50
N ALA A 75 -11.03 -16.38 17.25
CA ALA A 75 -11.78 -17.55 16.83
C ALA A 75 -10.81 -18.72 16.58
N LEU A 76 -10.47 -19.46 17.62
CA LEU A 76 -9.50 -20.56 17.56
C LEU A 76 -10.10 -21.89 17.13
N SER A 77 -11.44 -22.03 17.05
CA SER A 77 -12.13 -23.25 16.66
C SER A 77 -13.06 -23.06 15.46
N ALA A 78 -13.24 -24.10 14.67
CA ALA A 78 -14.16 -24.10 13.52
C ALA A 78 -15.60 -23.83 13.95
N LYS A 79 -16.01 -24.32 15.11
CA LYS A 79 -17.34 -24.07 15.68
C LYS A 79 -17.57 -22.59 16.00
N ALA A 80 -16.62 -21.93 16.65
CA ALA A 80 -16.71 -20.50 16.92
C ALA A 80 -16.72 -19.66 15.64
N PHE A 81 -15.85 -20.01 14.69
CA PHE A 81 -15.76 -19.37 13.39
C PHE A 81 -17.07 -19.53 12.60
N SER A 82 -17.57 -20.76 12.42
CA SER A 82 -18.78 -21.03 11.63
C SER A 82 -20.00 -20.28 12.18
N ARG A 83 -20.15 -20.25 13.51
CA ARG A 83 -21.23 -19.50 14.16
C ARG A 83 -21.13 -18.00 13.90
N THR A 84 -19.97 -17.41 14.13
CA THR A 84 -19.76 -15.97 13.94
C THR A 84 -19.92 -15.56 12.47
N TYR A 85 -19.38 -16.35 11.56
CA TYR A 85 -19.51 -16.13 10.11
C TYR A 85 -20.98 -16.16 9.68
N LEU A 86 -21.73 -17.19 10.09
CA LEU A 86 -23.13 -17.35 9.74
C LEU A 86 -23.99 -16.21 10.29
N VAL A 87 -23.85 -15.87 11.59
CA VAL A 87 -24.61 -14.80 12.23
C VAL A 87 -24.35 -13.47 11.55
N GLN A 88 -23.08 -13.14 11.29
CA GLN A 88 -22.74 -11.89 10.59
C GLN A 88 -23.25 -11.87 9.15
N PHE A 89 -23.20 -12.98 8.43
CA PHE A 89 -23.76 -13.08 7.10
C PHE A 89 -25.27 -12.80 7.10
N LEU A 90 -26.02 -13.53 7.92
CA LEU A 90 -27.48 -13.40 7.97
C LEU A 90 -27.92 -12.00 8.42
N SER A 91 -27.28 -11.45 9.44
CA SER A 91 -27.52 -10.07 9.92
C SER A 91 -27.32 -9.04 8.80
N GLN A 92 -26.17 -9.07 8.12
CA GLN A 92 -25.87 -8.13 7.04
C GLN A 92 -26.80 -8.32 5.83
N ARG A 93 -27.16 -9.56 5.52
CA ARG A 93 -28.06 -9.87 4.40
C ARG A 93 -29.50 -9.43 4.68
N LEU A 94 -30.00 -9.60 5.91
CA LEU A 94 -31.29 -9.08 6.37
C LEU A 94 -31.28 -7.54 6.42
N ALA A 95 -30.19 -6.94 6.88
CA ALA A 95 -29.98 -5.48 6.86
C ALA A 95 -30.06 -4.92 5.43
N TYR A 96 -29.44 -5.58 4.47
CA TYR A 96 -29.42 -5.15 3.07
C TYR A 96 -30.83 -5.10 2.44
N GLN A 97 -31.73 -6.02 2.78
CA GLN A 97 -33.10 -6.07 2.22
C GLN A 97 -33.88 -4.79 2.45
N LYS A 98 -33.69 -4.14 3.60
CA LYS A 98 -34.38 -2.90 3.99
C LYS A 98 -33.46 -1.70 4.14
N LYS A 99 -32.18 -1.85 3.80
CA LYS A 99 -31.13 -0.83 3.98
C LYS A 99 -31.04 -0.33 5.43
N GLU A 100 -31.21 -1.22 6.40
CA GLU A 100 -31.22 -0.87 7.83
C GLU A 100 -29.81 -0.90 8.42
N GLN A 101 -29.24 0.28 8.61
CA GLN A 101 -27.91 0.45 9.19
C GLN A 101 -27.81 -0.10 10.63
N ALA A 102 -28.86 0.01 11.42
CA ALA A 102 -28.86 -0.44 12.81
C ALA A 102 -28.47 -1.92 12.97
N LEU A 103 -28.90 -2.78 12.05
CA LEU A 103 -28.55 -4.20 12.07
C LEU A 103 -27.09 -4.52 11.72
N LEU A 104 -26.37 -3.56 11.16
CA LEU A 104 -24.96 -3.71 10.85
C LEU A 104 -24.04 -3.54 12.09
N TYR A 105 -24.56 -3.00 13.19
CA TYR A 105 -23.80 -2.68 14.42
C TYR A 105 -23.97 -3.68 15.56
N HIS A 106 -24.70 -4.77 15.34
CA HIS A 106 -24.96 -5.75 16.39
C HIS A 106 -23.78 -6.73 16.57
N ASP A 107 -22.75 -6.28 17.29
CA ASP A 107 -21.78 -7.19 17.90
C ASP A 107 -22.49 -7.96 19.02
N GLY A 108 -22.59 -9.29 18.88
CA GLY A 108 -23.11 -10.17 19.90
C GLY A 108 -24.52 -10.72 19.69
N MET A 109 -25.13 -10.56 18.50
CA MET A 109 -26.38 -11.27 18.15
C MET A 109 -26.17 -12.79 18.27
N SER A 110 -27.14 -13.45 18.93
CA SER A 110 -27.20 -14.91 18.98
C SER A 110 -27.88 -15.48 17.72
N ILE A 111 -27.83 -16.79 17.56
CA ILE A 111 -28.58 -17.50 16.52
C ILE A 111 -30.09 -17.27 16.71
N ASP A 112 -30.57 -17.28 17.98
CA ASP A 112 -31.97 -17.06 18.32
C ASP A 112 -32.44 -15.65 17.96
N ASP A 113 -31.59 -14.64 18.15
CA ASP A 113 -31.90 -13.26 17.74
C ASP A 113 -32.09 -13.16 16.23
N ILE A 114 -31.20 -13.82 15.46
CA ILE A 114 -31.32 -13.87 13.99
C ILE A 114 -32.56 -14.66 13.56
N ALA A 115 -32.89 -15.75 14.24
CA ALA A 115 -34.09 -16.53 13.96
C ALA A 115 -35.36 -15.69 14.15
N THR A 116 -35.45 -14.99 15.28
CA THR A 116 -36.58 -14.06 15.59
C THR A 116 -36.65 -12.96 14.52
N LEU A 117 -35.52 -12.34 14.18
CA LEU A 117 -35.48 -11.30 13.15
C LEU A 117 -35.92 -11.81 11.76
N ALA A 118 -35.52 -13.05 11.41
CA ALA A 118 -35.90 -13.68 10.16
C ALA A 118 -37.44 -13.92 10.10
N GLU A 119 -38.04 -14.36 11.20
CA GLU A 119 -39.49 -14.55 11.32
C GLU A 119 -40.24 -13.24 11.21
N GLU A 120 -39.84 -12.22 11.96
CA GLU A 120 -40.45 -10.86 11.91
C GLU A 120 -40.42 -10.26 10.51
N ARG A 121 -39.46 -10.65 9.69
CA ARG A 121 -39.28 -10.14 8.32
C ARG A 121 -39.84 -11.04 7.24
N GLY A 122 -40.38 -12.19 7.60
CA GLY A 122 -40.83 -13.21 6.65
C GLY A 122 -39.70 -13.74 5.77
N ALA A 123 -38.47 -13.73 6.27
CA ALA A 123 -37.25 -14.20 5.55
C ALA A 123 -37.09 -15.71 5.73
N THR A 124 -38.00 -16.49 5.13
CA THR A 124 -37.99 -17.97 5.23
C THR A 124 -36.66 -18.59 4.82
N TRP A 125 -36.02 -18.01 3.83
CA TRP A 125 -34.68 -18.47 3.38
C TRP A 125 -33.62 -18.43 4.50
N ALA A 126 -33.68 -17.40 5.37
CA ALA A 126 -32.73 -17.26 6.49
C ALA A 126 -33.03 -18.31 7.57
N ARG A 127 -34.31 -18.55 7.84
CA ARG A 127 -34.74 -19.61 8.77
C ARG A 127 -34.33 -21.00 8.28
N ASP A 128 -34.54 -21.31 7.00
CA ASP A 128 -34.10 -22.58 6.41
C ASP A 128 -32.58 -22.83 6.54
N ILE A 129 -31.76 -21.77 6.40
CA ILE A 129 -30.31 -21.88 6.59
C ILE A 129 -29.97 -22.15 8.07
N LEU A 130 -30.63 -21.42 8.99
CA LEU A 130 -30.44 -21.64 10.43
C LEU A 130 -30.83 -23.04 10.85
N ASP A 131 -32.00 -23.55 10.41
CA ASP A 131 -32.47 -24.88 10.74
C ASP A 131 -31.52 -25.99 10.25
N ARG A 132 -30.88 -25.78 9.09
CA ARG A 132 -29.84 -26.70 8.58
C ARG A 132 -28.59 -26.65 9.45
N TYR A 133 -28.16 -25.43 9.82
CA TYR A 133 -26.98 -25.23 10.66
C TYR A 133 -27.16 -25.85 12.06
N GLU A 134 -28.32 -25.64 12.69
CA GLU A 134 -28.65 -26.19 14.01
C GLU A 134 -28.69 -27.74 14.00
N ARG A 135 -29.28 -28.32 12.96
CA ARG A 135 -29.28 -29.79 12.79
C ARG A 135 -27.86 -30.40 12.64
N SER A 136 -26.94 -29.63 12.13
CA SER A 136 -25.55 -30.03 11.94
C SER A 136 -24.62 -29.54 13.07
N ALA A 137 -25.14 -28.95 14.14
CA ALA A 137 -24.35 -28.34 15.21
C ALA A 137 -23.48 -29.37 16.01
N SER A 138 -23.86 -30.66 15.97
CA SER A 138 -23.07 -31.76 16.57
C SER A 138 -21.80 -32.11 15.76
N GLU A 139 -21.80 -31.83 14.45
CA GLU A 139 -20.73 -32.14 13.52
C GLU A 139 -20.04 -30.86 13.04
N PRO A 140 -18.87 -30.48 13.62
CA PRO A 140 -18.24 -29.19 13.35
C PRO A 140 -17.94 -28.92 11.88
N LEU A 141 -17.56 -29.97 11.12
CA LEU A 141 -17.26 -29.85 9.70
C LEU A 141 -18.51 -29.57 8.86
N ASP A 142 -19.64 -30.19 9.17
CA ASP A 142 -20.88 -30.01 8.41
C ASP A 142 -21.51 -28.64 8.76
N ALA A 143 -21.50 -28.24 10.02
CA ALA A 143 -21.90 -26.89 10.45
C ALA A 143 -21.06 -25.82 9.72
N LEU A 144 -19.74 -26.03 9.62
CA LEU A 144 -18.83 -25.14 8.90
C LEU A 144 -19.17 -25.07 7.40
N ARG A 145 -19.41 -26.19 6.74
CA ARG A 145 -19.82 -26.22 5.32
C ARG A 145 -21.12 -25.45 5.08
N ILE A 146 -22.10 -25.62 5.95
CA ILE A 146 -23.38 -24.87 5.86
C ILE A 146 -23.13 -23.39 6.01
N ALA A 147 -22.34 -22.98 7.01
CA ALA A 147 -22.02 -21.58 7.22
C ALA A 147 -21.30 -20.95 6.01
N LEU A 148 -20.28 -21.62 5.44
CA LEU A 148 -19.55 -21.13 4.28
C LEU A 148 -20.42 -21.06 3.01
N ASN A 149 -21.36 -21.98 2.85
CA ASN A 149 -22.29 -21.99 1.72
C ASN A 149 -23.55 -21.13 1.93
N ALA A 150 -23.75 -20.52 3.11
CA ALA A 150 -24.89 -19.68 3.40
C ALA A 150 -25.09 -18.53 2.39
N PRO A 151 -24.04 -17.81 1.92
CA PRO A 151 -24.18 -16.85 0.84
C PRO A 151 -24.78 -17.44 -0.43
N HIS A 152 -24.30 -18.59 -0.85
CA HIS A 152 -24.80 -19.28 -2.04
C HIS A 152 -26.26 -19.76 -1.86
N LEU A 153 -26.59 -20.34 -0.72
CA LEU A 153 -27.95 -20.77 -0.39
C LEU A 153 -28.93 -19.57 -0.42
N SER A 154 -28.52 -18.41 0.08
CA SER A 154 -29.34 -17.20 0.03
C SER A 154 -29.57 -16.71 -1.41
N VAL A 155 -28.57 -16.87 -2.31
CA VAL A 155 -28.71 -16.52 -3.73
C VAL A 155 -29.70 -17.46 -4.41
N LEU A 156 -29.65 -18.76 -4.13
CA LEU A 156 -30.58 -19.73 -4.69
C LEU A 156 -32.02 -19.42 -4.28
N ALA A 157 -32.23 -19.01 -3.04
CA ALA A 157 -33.57 -18.71 -2.52
C ALA A 157 -34.12 -17.34 -2.94
N THR A 158 -33.27 -16.33 -3.10
CA THR A 158 -33.70 -14.94 -3.33
C THR A 158 -33.43 -14.41 -4.74
N GLY A 159 -32.60 -15.10 -5.51
CA GLY A 159 -32.12 -14.62 -6.82
C GLY A 159 -31.11 -13.46 -6.76
N THR A 160 -30.85 -12.87 -5.58
CA THR A 160 -29.95 -11.74 -5.44
C THR A 160 -28.52 -12.21 -5.22
N PRO A 161 -27.56 -11.94 -6.13
CA PRO A 161 -26.16 -12.27 -5.95
C PRO A 161 -25.56 -11.66 -4.67
N VAL A 162 -24.56 -12.33 -4.10
CA VAL A 162 -23.86 -11.88 -2.89
C VAL A 162 -22.37 -11.71 -3.18
N ALA A 163 -21.83 -10.52 -2.93
CA ALA A 163 -20.39 -10.28 -2.94
C ALA A 163 -19.82 -10.54 -1.54
N VAL A 164 -18.97 -11.55 -1.43
CA VAL A 164 -18.33 -11.95 -0.16
C VAL A 164 -16.97 -11.27 -0.04
N LEU A 165 -16.80 -10.38 0.94
CA LEU A 165 -15.61 -9.59 1.19
C LEU A 165 -14.96 -10.08 2.47
N ILE A 166 -13.80 -10.77 2.37
CA ILE A 166 -13.11 -11.35 3.54
C ILE A 166 -11.78 -10.66 3.75
N ASP A 167 -11.60 -10.08 4.92
CA ASP A 167 -10.35 -9.45 5.33
C ASP A 167 -9.52 -10.37 6.24
N GLU A 168 -8.17 -10.23 6.16
CA GLU A 168 -7.22 -11.03 6.93
C GLU A 168 -7.36 -12.55 6.71
N PHE A 169 -7.63 -12.97 5.47
CA PHE A 169 -7.96 -14.35 5.09
C PHE A 169 -6.89 -15.37 5.53
N GLN A 170 -5.61 -15.01 5.58
CA GLN A 170 -4.53 -15.88 6.04
C GLN A 170 -4.72 -16.39 7.48
N ARG A 171 -5.49 -15.66 8.31
CA ARG A 171 -5.76 -16.08 9.70
C ARG A 171 -6.59 -17.35 9.80
N LEU A 172 -7.27 -17.73 8.72
CA LEU A 172 -7.99 -19.01 8.65
C LEU A 172 -7.07 -20.22 8.81
N ALA A 173 -5.80 -20.10 8.43
CA ALA A 173 -4.83 -21.18 8.59
C ALA A 173 -4.55 -21.55 10.06
N GLY A 174 -4.83 -20.62 11.00
CA GLY A 174 -4.68 -20.84 12.44
C GLY A 174 -5.92 -21.42 13.12
N ILE A 175 -7.03 -21.59 12.41
CA ILE A 175 -8.27 -22.13 12.97
C ILE A 175 -8.27 -23.65 12.83
N THR A 176 -8.41 -24.35 13.97
CA THR A 176 -8.45 -25.82 14.03
C THR A 176 -9.87 -26.34 13.84
N ILE A 177 -10.00 -27.44 13.09
CA ILE A 177 -11.27 -28.18 12.95
C ILE A 177 -11.27 -29.27 14.00
N GLU A 178 -12.18 -29.18 14.94
CA GLU A 178 -12.31 -30.12 16.04
C GLU A 178 -12.63 -31.54 15.52
N GLY A 179 -11.84 -32.53 15.95
CA GLY A 179 -12.02 -33.92 15.54
C GLY A 179 -11.51 -34.27 14.13
N ASN A 180 -11.03 -33.32 13.35
CA ASN A 180 -10.53 -33.58 12.00
C ASN A 180 -9.39 -32.60 11.64
N PRO A 181 -8.11 -32.99 11.75
CA PRO A 181 -6.97 -32.14 11.42
C PRO A 181 -6.83 -31.86 9.90
N ASP A 182 -7.46 -32.61 9.04
CA ASP A 182 -7.58 -32.43 7.60
C ASP A 182 -9.06 -32.53 7.16
N PRO A 183 -9.60 -31.64 6.34
CA PRO A 183 -8.94 -30.57 5.56
C PRO A 183 -8.69 -29.28 6.35
N LYS A 184 -7.68 -28.50 5.93
CA LYS A 184 -7.47 -27.16 6.47
C LYS A 184 -8.68 -26.28 6.13
N LEU A 185 -9.06 -25.37 7.05
CA LEU A 185 -10.22 -24.47 6.86
C LEU A 185 -10.15 -23.68 5.54
N VAL A 186 -8.95 -23.30 5.12
CA VAL A 186 -8.73 -22.57 3.86
C VAL A 186 -9.21 -23.36 2.63
N SER A 187 -9.02 -24.69 2.59
CA SER A 187 -9.43 -25.51 1.44
C SER A 187 -10.96 -25.66 1.34
N LEU A 188 -11.70 -25.47 2.41
CA LEU A 188 -13.17 -25.50 2.39
C LEU A 188 -13.79 -24.28 1.69
N PHE A 189 -13.01 -23.23 1.43
CA PHE A 189 -13.47 -22.08 0.65
C PHE A 189 -13.38 -22.30 -0.87
N GLU A 190 -12.70 -23.37 -1.34
CA GLU A 190 -12.53 -23.62 -2.78
C GLU A 190 -13.88 -23.73 -3.50
N GLU A 191 -14.82 -24.51 -2.95
CA GLU A 191 -16.14 -24.68 -3.52
C GLU A 191 -16.97 -23.39 -3.51
N PRO A 192 -17.15 -22.66 -2.38
CA PRO A 192 -17.82 -21.35 -2.36
C PRO A 192 -17.20 -20.32 -3.32
N MET A 193 -15.88 -20.27 -3.42
CA MET A 193 -15.17 -19.33 -4.29
C MET A 193 -15.31 -19.64 -5.78
N ALA A 194 -15.60 -20.88 -6.15
CA ALA A 194 -15.83 -21.26 -7.53
C ALA A 194 -17.19 -20.79 -8.08
N SER A 195 -18.13 -20.39 -7.20
CA SER A 195 -19.46 -19.93 -7.59
C SER A 195 -19.44 -18.53 -8.19
N GLY A 196 -19.83 -18.41 -9.47
CA GLY A 196 -19.94 -17.12 -10.14
C GLY A 196 -21.05 -16.19 -9.58
N LYS A 197 -21.98 -16.71 -8.78
CA LYS A 197 -23.06 -15.93 -8.15
C LYS A 197 -22.70 -15.40 -6.75
N THR A 198 -21.60 -15.90 -6.19
CA THR A 198 -21.05 -15.48 -4.90
C THR A 198 -19.56 -15.16 -5.04
N PRO A 199 -19.20 -14.13 -5.82
CA PRO A 199 -17.80 -13.76 -5.97
C PRO A 199 -17.19 -13.40 -4.63
N HIS A 200 -16.01 -13.96 -4.35
CA HIS A 200 -15.24 -13.67 -3.16
C HIS A 200 -14.11 -12.69 -3.48
N LEU A 201 -14.03 -11.60 -2.73
CA LEU A 201 -12.89 -10.69 -2.69
C LEU A 201 -12.20 -10.88 -1.35
N ILE A 202 -11.03 -11.50 -1.37
CA ILE A 202 -10.28 -11.76 -0.15
C ILE A 202 -9.06 -10.86 -0.05
N SER A 203 -8.69 -10.45 1.14
CA SER A 203 -7.49 -9.67 1.40
C SER A 203 -6.65 -10.27 2.53
N GLY A 204 -5.37 -9.96 2.54
CA GLY A 204 -4.44 -10.37 3.58
C GLY A 204 -3.00 -9.97 3.27
N ASN A 205 -2.05 -10.51 4.03
CA ASN A 205 -0.63 -10.24 3.80
C ASN A 205 -0.17 -10.90 2.50
N ALA A 206 0.58 -10.15 1.70
CA ALA A 206 0.93 -10.52 0.34
C ALA A 206 1.59 -11.90 0.16
N PRO A 207 2.60 -12.33 0.97
CA PRO A 207 3.28 -13.60 0.75
C PRO A 207 2.38 -14.82 0.97
N GLU A 208 1.66 -14.88 2.08
CA GLU A 208 0.78 -16.02 2.42
C GLU A 208 -0.39 -16.16 1.46
N ILE A 209 -1.00 -15.03 1.10
CA ILE A 209 -2.11 -15.00 0.13
C ILE A 209 -1.64 -15.30 -1.28
N GLN A 210 -0.41 -14.92 -1.66
CA GLN A 210 0.12 -15.25 -2.97
C GLN A 210 0.27 -16.75 -3.18
N GLU A 211 0.82 -17.47 -2.20
CA GLU A 211 0.95 -18.92 -2.26
C GLU A 211 -0.43 -19.58 -2.42
N MET A 212 -1.42 -19.13 -1.68
CA MET A 212 -2.78 -19.64 -1.74
C MET A 212 -3.49 -19.28 -3.06
N ALA A 213 -3.36 -18.03 -3.52
CA ALA A 213 -3.99 -17.58 -4.77
C ALA A 213 -3.49 -18.38 -5.99
N VAL A 214 -2.18 -18.69 -6.02
CA VAL A 214 -1.59 -19.53 -7.05
C VAL A 214 -2.15 -20.95 -6.98
N ALA A 215 -2.25 -21.54 -5.78
CA ALA A 215 -2.77 -22.88 -5.58
C ALA A 215 -4.24 -23.02 -6.02
N GLN A 216 -5.05 -21.98 -5.84
CA GLN A 216 -6.48 -21.98 -6.17
C GLN A 216 -6.81 -21.30 -7.51
N GLY A 217 -5.83 -20.86 -8.28
CA GLY A 217 -6.03 -20.19 -9.57
C GLY A 217 -6.83 -18.87 -9.47
N LEU A 218 -6.80 -18.19 -8.33
CA LEU A 218 -7.51 -16.93 -8.12
C LEU A 218 -6.80 -15.78 -8.85
N GLU A 219 -7.59 -14.86 -9.38
CA GLU A 219 -7.05 -13.62 -9.97
C GLU A 219 -6.47 -12.72 -8.89
N ARG A 220 -5.30 -12.16 -9.15
CA ARG A 220 -4.61 -11.25 -8.25
C ARG A 220 -4.84 -9.80 -8.67
N ILE A 221 -5.38 -9.01 -7.77
CA ILE A 221 -5.58 -7.57 -7.95
C ILE A 221 -4.58 -6.86 -7.04
N PRO A 222 -3.51 -6.28 -7.58
CA PRO A 222 -2.52 -5.57 -6.78
C PRO A 222 -3.11 -4.23 -6.29
N VAL A 223 -3.05 -3.99 -4.98
CA VAL A 223 -3.37 -2.69 -4.38
C VAL A 223 -2.08 -1.87 -4.38
N GLN A 224 -2.04 -0.87 -5.25
CA GLN A 224 -0.86 -0.03 -5.46
C GLN A 224 -0.66 0.95 -4.29
N PRO A 225 0.58 1.39 -4.02
CA PRO A 225 0.81 2.54 -3.16
C PRO A 225 0.14 3.80 -3.72
N LEU A 226 -0.10 4.79 -2.87
CA LEU A 226 -0.53 6.11 -3.35
C LEU A 226 0.58 6.72 -4.21
N GLY A 227 0.24 7.18 -5.41
CA GLY A 227 1.12 8.03 -6.19
C GLY A 227 1.41 9.36 -5.46
N ALA A 228 2.37 10.14 -5.93
CA ALA A 228 2.77 11.40 -5.27
C ALA A 228 1.60 12.36 -5.06
N GLU A 229 0.77 12.54 -6.08
CA GLU A 229 -0.43 13.38 -5.99
C GLU A 229 -1.46 12.83 -5.00
N GLY A 230 -1.73 11.52 -5.04
CA GLY A 230 -2.62 10.85 -4.10
C GLY A 230 -2.13 10.93 -2.66
N ALA A 231 -0.83 10.77 -2.42
CA ALA A 231 -0.21 10.91 -1.11
C ALA A 231 -0.30 12.35 -0.58
N THR A 232 -0.02 13.34 -1.43
CA THR A 232 -0.14 14.77 -1.08
C THR A 232 -1.59 15.15 -0.77
N SER A 233 -2.54 14.71 -1.60
CA SER A 233 -3.97 14.96 -1.39
C SER A 233 -4.47 14.31 -0.10
N ARG A 234 -4.05 13.07 0.16
CA ARG A 234 -4.37 12.36 1.40
C ARG A 234 -3.79 13.05 2.63
N ALA A 235 -2.54 13.53 2.55
CA ALA A 235 -1.90 14.29 3.60
C ALA A 235 -2.68 15.56 3.95
N ARG A 236 -3.08 16.32 2.92
CA ARG A 236 -3.89 17.53 3.08
C ARG A 236 -5.25 17.25 3.72
N ALA A 237 -5.93 16.19 3.29
CA ALA A 237 -7.18 15.76 3.90
C ALA A 237 -7.02 15.40 5.38
N LEU A 238 -5.95 14.67 5.74
CA LEU A 238 -5.65 14.32 7.13
C LEU A 238 -5.35 15.56 7.99
N LEU A 239 -4.55 16.50 7.48
CA LEU A 239 -4.26 17.76 8.17
C LEU A 239 -5.54 18.55 8.44
N SER A 240 -6.42 18.67 7.44
CA SER A 240 -7.71 19.34 7.56
C SER A 240 -8.61 18.69 8.64
N VAL A 241 -8.66 17.37 8.71
CA VAL A 241 -9.42 16.64 9.76
C VAL A 241 -8.91 16.98 11.15
N HIS A 242 -7.61 17.19 11.31
CA HIS A 242 -6.99 17.57 12.60
C HIS A 242 -6.96 19.07 12.84
N GLY A 243 -7.48 19.90 11.93
CA GLY A 243 -7.43 21.36 12.04
C GLY A 243 -6.01 21.92 12.05
N ALA A 244 -5.08 21.26 11.34
CA ALA A 244 -3.69 21.64 11.22
C ALA A 244 -3.37 22.10 9.79
N GLU A 245 -2.41 23.01 9.67
CA GLU A 245 -1.90 23.56 8.43
C GLU A 245 -0.41 23.23 8.28
N GLY A 246 0.00 22.90 7.07
CA GLY A 246 1.38 22.56 6.76
C GLY A 246 1.49 21.77 5.46
N THR A 247 2.71 21.61 4.99
CA THR A 247 3.02 20.79 3.81
C THR A 247 4.02 19.71 4.20
N ILE A 248 3.66 18.46 3.98
CA ILE A 248 4.59 17.34 4.24
C ILE A 248 5.75 17.43 3.25
N PRO A 249 7.01 17.30 3.74
CA PRO A 249 8.18 17.29 2.87
C PRO A 249 8.09 16.18 1.82
N HIS A 250 8.40 16.51 0.57
CA HIS A 250 8.38 15.53 -0.53
C HIS A 250 9.31 14.34 -0.26
N LEU A 251 10.50 14.59 0.31
CA LEU A 251 11.44 13.53 0.72
C LEU A 251 10.81 12.57 1.72
N LEU A 252 10.04 13.07 2.68
CA LEU A 252 9.33 12.21 3.64
C LEU A 252 8.22 11.42 2.96
N LEU A 253 7.40 12.02 2.09
CA LEU A 253 6.39 11.28 1.31
C LEU A 253 7.01 10.13 0.52
N ARG A 254 8.15 10.34 -0.11
CA ARG A 254 8.93 9.30 -0.79
C ARG A 254 9.42 8.22 0.17
N HIS A 255 9.94 8.63 1.32
CA HIS A 255 10.43 7.70 2.35
C HIS A 255 9.30 6.78 2.84
N LEU A 256 8.08 7.30 2.95
CA LEU A 256 6.88 6.53 3.32
C LEU A 256 6.37 5.60 2.19
N GLY A 257 6.94 5.66 0.98
CA GLY A 257 6.61 4.76 -0.13
C GLY A 257 5.15 4.77 -0.55
N GLY A 258 4.42 5.89 -0.39
CA GLY A 258 3.00 5.99 -0.73
C GLY A 258 2.09 5.11 0.14
N ASN A 259 2.56 4.65 1.30
CA ASN A 259 1.76 3.82 2.22
C ASN A 259 0.77 4.67 3.02
N PRO A 260 -0.56 4.51 2.82
CA PRO A 260 -1.57 5.36 3.48
C PRO A 260 -1.56 5.24 5.01
N PHE A 261 -1.20 4.09 5.55
CA PHE A 261 -1.14 3.86 7.00
C PHE A 261 0.04 4.61 7.62
N TYR A 262 1.22 4.54 6.99
CA TYR A 262 2.39 5.28 7.45
C TYR A 262 2.11 6.78 7.45
N LEU A 263 1.56 7.28 6.34
CA LEU A 263 1.17 8.68 6.19
C LEU A 263 0.20 9.13 7.30
N ALA A 264 -0.82 8.33 7.59
CA ALA A 264 -1.79 8.65 8.63
C ALA A 264 -1.17 8.68 10.04
N CYS A 265 -0.22 7.79 10.34
CA CYS A 265 0.50 7.80 11.61
C CYS A 265 1.33 9.08 11.77
N ILE A 266 2.11 9.42 10.73
CA ILE A 266 2.99 10.61 10.76
C ILE A 266 2.17 11.89 10.93
N VAL A 267 1.12 12.08 10.10
CA VAL A 267 0.29 13.28 10.18
C VAL A 267 -0.36 13.42 11.55
N ARG A 268 -0.95 12.34 12.07
CA ARG A 268 -1.57 12.36 13.41
C ARG A 268 -0.58 12.74 14.50
N THR A 269 0.64 12.21 14.44
CA THR A 269 1.68 12.50 15.44
C THR A 269 2.24 13.91 15.29
N ALA A 270 2.32 14.44 14.06
CA ALA A 270 2.73 15.81 13.80
C ALA A 270 1.68 16.83 14.29
N CYS A 271 0.38 16.52 14.17
CA CYS A 271 -0.73 17.45 14.50
C CYS A 271 -0.90 17.77 16.00
N ALA A 272 0.14 17.57 16.82
CA ALA A 272 0.22 18.17 18.16
C ALA A 272 0.28 19.70 18.13
N LYS A 273 0.67 20.29 16.99
CA LYS A 273 0.65 21.73 16.70
C LYS A 273 -0.36 22.03 15.59
N LYS A 274 -0.83 23.28 15.51
CA LYS A 274 -1.75 23.72 14.45
C LYS A 274 -1.04 24.14 13.16
N VAL A 275 0.15 24.70 13.27
CA VAL A 275 0.99 25.08 12.13
C VAL A 275 2.25 24.24 12.17
N LEU A 276 2.52 23.53 11.08
CA LEU A 276 3.57 22.52 10.98
C LEU A 276 4.60 22.96 9.94
N ASP A 277 5.86 22.91 10.32
CA ASP A 277 7.00 23.03 9.43
C ASP A 277 7.58 21.66 9.05
N GLU A 278 8.57 21.64 8.17
CA GLU A 278 9.25 20.42 7.72
C GLU A 278 9.84 19.61 8.90
N LYS A 279 10.42 20.30 9.87
CA LYS A 279 11.05 19.69 11.04
C LYS A 279 10.03 18.97 11.93
N ASP A 280 8.80 19.50 12.04
CA ASP A 280 7.74 18.88 12.82
C ASP A 280 7.35 17.51 12.25
N PHE A 281 7.32 17.36 10.91
CA PHE A 281 7.02 16.09 10.25
C PHE A 281 8.16 15.07 10.43
N TRP A 282 9.42 15.47 10.31
CA TRP A 282 10.55 14.58 10.57
C TRP A 282 10.63 14.16 12.05
N ASN A 283 10.37 15.07 12.98
CA ASN A 283 10.27 14.75 14.40
C ASN A 283 9.11 13.78 14.69
N ALA A 284 7.99 13.91 13.98
CA ALA A 284 6.89 12.97 14.07
C ALA A 284 7.28 11.59 13.55
N TYR A 285 8.02 11.53 12.43
CA TYR A 285 8.55 10.29 11.88
C TYR A 285 9.47 9.58 12.89
N VAL A 286 10.44 10.29 13.46
CA VAL A 286 11.34 9.73 14.47
C VAL A 286 10.56 9.18 15.66
N ARG A 287 9.56 9.90 16.17
CA ARG A 287 8.71 9.41 17.27
C ARG A 287 7.94 8.15 16.89
N GLU A 288 7.40 8.08 15.67
CA GLU A 288 6.66 6.91 15.19
C GLU A 288 7.55 5.67 15.07
N ILE A 289 8.80 5.82 14.60
CA ILE A 289 9.76 4.71 14.52
C ILE A 289 10.21 4.28 15.91
N MET A 290 10.46 5.21 16.82
CA MET A 290 10.96 4.89 18.16
C MET A 290 9.93 4.21 19.05
N GLU A 291 8.71 4.71 19.12
CA GLU A 291 7.70 4.28 20.12
C GLU A 291 6.24 4.51 19.69
N GLY A 292 6.00 4.98 18.47
CA GLY A 292 4.67 5.27 17.95
C GLY A 292 3.91 4.03 17.49
N PRO A 293 2.66 4.22 17.05
CA PRO A 293 1.81 3.19 16.45
C PRO A 293 2.47 2.41 15.32
N LEU A 294 3.37 3.02 14.53
CA LEU A 294 4.14 2.32 13.50
C LEU A 294 5.05 1.26 14.12
N SER A 295 5.89 1.65 15.06
CA SER A 295 6.80 0.73 15.77
C SER A 295 6.04 -0.38 16.48
N LEU A 296 4.96 -0.03 17.19
CA LEU A 296 4.11 -1.00 17.89
C LEU A 296 3.46 -2.00 16.95
N SER A 297 2.98 -1.55 15.79
CA SER A 297 2.38 -2.42 14.76
C SER A 297 3.35 -3.48 14.26
N TRP A 298 4.59 -3.10 13.93
CA TRP A 298 5.61 -4.02 13.43
C TRP A 298 6.20 -4.90 14.55
N SER A 299 6.34 -4.36 15.76
CA SER A 299 6.71 -5.15 16.94
C SER A 299 5.68 -6.25 17.25
N ALA A 300 4.39 -5.96 17.08
CA ALA A 300 3.34 -6.95 17.22
C ALA A 300 3.43 -8.05 16.14
N VAL A 301 3.74 -7.69 14.89
CA VAL A 301 4.00 -8.66 13.82
C VAL A 301 5.16 -9.58 14.21
N LEU A 302 6.29 -9.02 14.63
CA LEU A 302 7.46 -9.79 15.05
C LEU A 302 7.11 -10.75 16.19
N LYS A 303 6.39 -10.29 17.21
CA LYS A 303 5.96 -11.12 18.35
C LYS A 303 5.01 -12.25 17.94
N ASN A 304 4.12 -12.00 16.99
CA ASN A 304 3.19 -13.02 16.51
C ASN A 304 3.88 -14.14 15.73
N PHE A 305 4.87 -13.79 14.88
CA PHE A 305 5.64 -14.78 14.12
C PHE A 305 6.74 -15.46 14.95
N PHE A 306 7.26 -14.76 15.95
CA PHE A 306 8.34 -15.20 16.81
C PHE A 306 7.98 -14.98 18.30
N PRO A 307 7.11 -15.81 18.89
CA PRO A 307 6.68 -15.64 20.29
C PRO A 307 7.82 -15.86 21.28
N ASP A 308 8.73 -16.78 20.99
CA ASP A 308 9.93 -17.00 21.80
C ASP A 308 10.92 -15.85 21.66
N LEU A 309 11.48 -15.38 22.79
CA LEU A 309 12.35 -14.21 22.82
C LEU A 309 13.69 -14.44 22.11
N GLU A 310 14.30 -15.61 22.30
CA GLU A 310 15.62 -15.90 21.71
C GLU A 310 15.50 -16.11 20.20
N VAL A 311 14.45 -16.81 19.76
CA VAL A 311 14.14 -16.97 18.33
C VAL A 311 13.83 -15.62 17.68
N ARG A 312 13.11 -14.74 18.38
CA ARG A 312 12.80 -13.38 17.91
C ARG A 312 14.05 -12.52 17.78
N ARG A 313 14.99 -12.59 18.73
CA ARG A 313 16.29 -11.91 18.67
C ARG A 313 17.12 -12.40 17.49
N ALA A 314 17.17 -13.70 17.27
CA ALA A 314 17.87 -14.28 16.11
C ALA A 314 17.21 -13.84 14.79
N ALA A 315 15.87 -13.80 14.71
CA ALA A 315 15.14 -13.33 13.54
C ALA A 315 15.41 -11.84 13.26
N LEU A 316 15.41 -11.01 14.31
CA LEU A 316 15.72 -9.59 14.19
C LEU A 316 17.18 -9.37 13.74
N GLY A 317 18.13 -10.14 14.29
CA GLY A 317 19.53 -10.14 13.86
C GLY A 317 19.68 -10.52 12.38
N LEU A 318 18.96 -11.55 11.92
CA LEU A 318 18.97 -11.97 10.53
C LEU A 318 18.41 -10.87 9.60
N ALA A 319 17.27 -10.28 9.96
CA ALA A 319 16.66 -9.19 9.19
C ALA A 319 17.58 -7.96 9.11
N PHE A 320 18.18 -7.57 10.23
CA PHE A 320 19.16 -6.48 10.31
C PHE A 320 20.37 -6.73 9.41
N MET A 321 21.00 -7.91 9.51
CA MET A 321 22.14 -8.27 8.67
C MET A 321 21.80 -8.25 7.18
N MET A 322 20.61 -8.69 6.80
CA MET A 322 20.12 -8.61 5.42
C MET A 322 19.97 -7.15 4.94
N CYS A 323 19.51 -6.24 5.81
CA CYS A 323 19.37 -4.82 5.47
C CYS A 323 20.71 -4.12 5.22
N HIS A 324 21.80 -4.62 5.82
CA HIS A 324 23.14 -4.03 5.73
C HIS A 324 24.09 -4.78 4.77
N ALA A 325 23.66 -5.93 4.23
CA ALA A 325 24.44 -6.68 3.26
C ALA A 325 24.38 -5.99 1.89
N ALA A 326 25.53 -5.56 1.37
CA ALA A 326 25.63 -4.98 0.03
C ALA A 326 25.30 -6.02 -1.06
N ASP A 327 25.68 -7.28 -0.84
CA ASP A 327 25.44 -8.41 -1.73
C ASP A 327 24.73 -9.56 -1.01
N PRO A 328 23.99 -10.43 -1.71
CA PRO A 328 23.37 -11.59 -1.10
C PRO A 328 24.43 -12.57 -0.59
N HIS A 329 24.56 -12.67 0.71
CA HIS A 329 25.45 -13.64 1.33
C HIS A 329 24.86 -15.05 1.34
N PRO A 330 25.69 -16.12 1.28
CA PRO A 330 25.22 -17.49 1.40
C PRO A 330 24.66 -17.77 2.82
N ARG A 331 23.69 -18.66 2.94
CA ARG A 331 23.02 -19.03 4.22
C ARG A 331 24.02 -19.35 5.33
N ARG A 332 25.08 -20.09 5.01
CA ARG A 332 26.15 -20.46 5.97
C ARG A 332 26.84 -19.26 6.61
N TRP A 333 26.89 -18.11 5.92
CA TRP A 333 27.47 -16.90 6.49
C TRP A 333 26.57 -16.35 7.61
N PHE A 334 25.25 -16.25 7.37
CA PHE A 334 24.28 -15.87 8.41
C PHE A 334 24.25 -16.89 9.56
N ALA A 335 24.29 -18.19 9.24
CA ALA A 335 24.32 -19.27 10.22
C ALA A 335 25.50 -19.13 11.17
N LYS A 336 26.70 -18.92 10.65
CA LYS A 336 27.91 -18.71 11.45
C LYS A 336 27.84 -17.43 12.30
N SER A 337 27.37 -16.35 11.72
CA SER A 337 27.30 -15.05 12.41
C SER A 337 26.28 -15.00 13.55
N LEU A 338 25.20 -15.77 13.43
CA LEU A 338 24.11 -15.82 14.41
C LEU A 338 24.16 -17.05 15.33
N GLY A 339 25.14 -17.96 15.14
CA GLY A 339 25.22 -19.22 15.91
C GLY A 339 24.06 -20.19 15.61
N LEU A 340 23.50 -20.12 14.41
CA LEU A 340 22.36 -20.95 13.97
C LEU A 340 22.80 -22.04 12.98
N THR A 341 21.97 -23.05 12.81
CA THR A 341 22.12 -24.03 11.70
C THR A 341 21.53 -23.46 10.41
N ASP A 342 21.96 -23.98 9.25
CA ASP A 342 21.41 -23.58 7.94
C ASP A 342 19.89 -23.82 7.85
N ALA A 343 19.38 -24.87 8.50
CA ALA A 343 17.95 -25.16 8.58
C ALA A 343 17.18 -24.11 9.38
N GLN A 344 17.73 -23.68 10.53
CA GLN A 344 17.16 -22.61 11.35
C GLN A 344 17.17 -21.26 10.60
N VAL A 345 18.25 -20.91 9.92
CA VAL A 345 18.30 -19.70 9.08
C VAL A 345 17.22 -19.74 8.00
N SER A 346 17.05 -20.89 7.33
CA SER A 346 16.03 -21.03 6.28
C SER A 346 14.61 -20.90 6.82
N ALA A 347 14.32 -21.54 7.95
CA ALA A 347 13.01 -21.46 8.62
C ALA A 347 12.72 -20.02 9.10
N THR A 348 13.71 -19.38 9.74
CA THR A 348 13.60 -17.99 10.22
C THR A 348 13.41 -17.02 9.04
N ALA A 349 14.17 -17.17 7.96
CA ALA A 349 14.01 -16.34 6.77
C ALA A 349 12.63 -16.51 6.12
N ARG A 350 12.11 -17.76 6.05
CA ARG A 350 10.74 -18.00 5.57
C ARG A 350 9.70 -17.29 6.45
N SER A 351 9.82 -17.37 7.76
CA SER A 351 8.91 -16.69 8.68
C SER A 351 9.00 -15.17 8.59
N LEU A 352 10.21 -14.60 8.41
CA LEU A 352 10.41 -13.17 8.16
C LEU A 352 9.79 -12.73 6.83
N TYR A 353 9.90 -13.56 5.79
CA TYR A 353 9.25 -13.33 4.49
C TYR A 353 7.72 -13.31 4.64
N LEU A 354 7.14 -14.29 5.30
CA LEU A 354 5.70 -14.36 5.58
C LEU A 354 5.22 -13.17 6.45
N ALA A 355 6.07 -12.70 7.36
CA ALA A 355 5.81 -11.51 8.15
C ALA A 355 5.89 -10.19 7.33
N GLY A 356 6.44 -10.23 6.12
CA GLY A 356 6.64 -9.06 5.25
C GLY A 356 7.83 -8.18 5.67
N LEU A 357 8.75 -8.71 6.48
CA LEU A 357 9.94 -8.00 6.96
C LEU A 357 11.13 -8.11 6.01
N ILE A 358 11.15 -9.13 5.15
CA ILE A 358 12.12 -9.32 4.08
C ILE A 358 11.40 -9.70 2.79
N ARG A 359 12.10 -9.65 1.65
CA ARG A 359 11.59 -10.11 0.36
C ARG A 359 12.15 -11.50 0.01
N GLY A 360 11.41 -12.23 -0.82
CA GLY A 360 11.85 -13.50 -1.36
C GLY A 360 11.39 -13.67 -2.80
N GLU A 361 12.32 -14.05 -3.67
CA GLU A 361 12.04 -14.44 -5.06
C GLU A 361 12.83 -15.70 -5.39
N PHE A 362 12.17 -16.68 -6.00
CA PHE A 362 12.81 -17.93 -6.46
C PHE A 362 13.68 -18.62 -5.39
N GLY A 363 13.27 -18.56 -4.12
CA GLY A 363 14.02 -19.18 -3.01
C GLY A 363 15.21 -18.37 -2.50
N VAL A 364 15.43 -17.16 -2.99
CA VAL A 364 16.44 -16.22 -2.51
C VAL A 364 15.78 -15.15 -1.65
N PHE A 365 16.23 -15.00 -0.42
CA PHE A 365 15.76 -13.95 0.48
C PHE A 365 16.67 -12.72 0.42
N ARG A 366 16.05 -11.53 0.44
CA ARG A 366 16.72 -10.23 0.40
C ARG A 366 16.06 -9.25 1.38
N ALA A 367 16.77 -8.17 1.70
CA ALA A 367 16.20 -7.07 2.46
C ALA A 367 14.92 -6.54 1.80
N THR A 368 14.02 -6.01 2.62
CA THR A 368 12.85 -5.27 2.12
C THR A 368 13.28 -3.97 1.44
N GLU A 369 12.52 -3.51 0.45
CA GLU A 369 12.68 -2.16 -0.14
C GLU A 369 11.92 -1.09 0.64
N ASP A 370 11.02 -1.50 1.52
CA ASP A 370 10.27 -0.58 2.39
C ASP A 370 11.22 0.06 3.40
N ARG A 371 11.50 1.35 3.21
CA ARG A 371 12.43 2.12 4.07
C ARG A 371 11.95 2.20 5.51
N VAL A 372 10.64 2.36 5.71
CA VAL A 372 10.05 2.43 7.05
C VAL A 372 10.27 1.10 7.81
N VAL A 373 10.11 -0.02 7.12
CA VAL A 373 10.39 -1.35 7.71
C VAL A 373 11.86 -1.51 8.04
N ARG A 374 12.77 -1.02 7.20
CA ARG A 374 14.21 -1.02 7.48
C ARG A 374 14.54 -0.21 8.73
N ASP A 375 14.00 1.00 8.84
CA ASP A 375 14.23 1.88 9.99
C ASP A 375 13.69 1.26 11.28
N ILE A 376 12.56 0.55 11.21
CA ILE A 376 12.01 -0.19 12.35
C ILE A 376 12.88 -1.39 12.72
N ILE A 377 13.39 -2.15 11.74
CA ILE A 377 14.31 -3.26 12.00
C ILE A 377 15.59 -2.73 12.67
N GLU A 378 16.12 -1.62 12.16
CA GLU A 378 17.30 -0.96 12.73
C GLU A 378 17.06 -0.54 14.18
N GLU A 379 15.96 0.19 14.43
CA GLU A 379 15.59 0.67 15.77
C GLU A 379 15.40 -0.49 16.75
N LEU A 380 14.68 -1.53 16.38
CA LEU A 380 14.45 -2.69 17.22
C LEU A 380 15.75 -3.44 17.52
N TYR A 381 16.65 -3.56 16.52
CA TYR A 381 17.95 -4.19 16.69
C TYR A 381 18.83 -3.39 17.67
N GLN A 382 18.91 -2.08 17.49
CA GLN A 382 19.64 -1.18 18.40
C GLN A 382 19.12 -1.25 19.83
N LYS A 383 17.79 -1.41 19.99
CA LYS A 383 17.10 -1.49 21.29
C LYS A 383 17.24 -2.86 21.95
N GLU A 384 16.87 -3.94 21.23
CA GLU A 384 16.70 -5.28 21.83
C GLU A 384 17.99 -6.11 21.85
N ILE A 385 18.92 -5.85 20.90
CA ILE A 385 20.16 -6.60 20.78
C ILE A 385 21.33 -5.81 21.34
N LEU A 386 21.50 -4.55 20.93
CA LEU A 386 22.62 -3.71 21.36
C LEU A 386 22.36 -2.94 22.65
N ALA A 387 21.11 -2.95 23.14
CA ALA A 387 20.68 -2.28 24.36
C ALA A 387 21.10 -0.79 24.44
N LYS A 388 21.16 -0.11 23.28
CA LYS A 388 21.52 1.31 23.22
C LYS A 388 20.47 2.19 23.91
N SER A 389 20.92 3.29 24.50
CA SER A 389 20.03 4.27 25.12
C SER A 389 19.09 4.90 24.10
N ARG A 390 17.96 5.46 24.55
CA ARG A 390 17.01 6.16 23.69
C ARG A 390 17.68 7.28 22.89
N HIS A 391 18.53 8.07 23.54
CA HIS A 391 19.22 9.19 22.92
C HIS A 391 20.16 8.76 21.80
N GLU A 392 20.98 7.71 22.01
CA GLU A 392 21.86 7.16 20.98
C GLU A 392 21.08 6.65 19.76
N ARG A 393 19.95 5.96 19.99
CA ARG A 393 19.09 5.42 18.91
C ARG A 393 18.43 6.55 18.10
N GLU A 394 17.97 7.60 18.80
CA GLU A 394 17.39 8.79 18.17
C GLU A 394 18.43 9.51 17.29
N GLN A 395 19.67 9.66 17.78
CA GLN A 395 20.75 10.23 16.98
C GLN A 395 21.07 9.40 15.75
N LEU A 396 21.22 8.09 15.88
CA LEU A 396 21.48 7.19 14.76
C LEU A 396 20.38 7.27 13.70
N LEU A 397 19.12 7.29 14.12
CA LEU A 397 18.00 7.41 13.19
C LEU A 397 18.02 8.77 12.49
N LEU A 398 18.24 9.86 13.20
CA LEU A 398 18.37 11.20 12.62
C LEU A 398 19.54 11.28 11.62
N GLU A 399 20.67 10.69 11.95
CA GLU A 399 21.85 10.64 11.06
C GLU A 399 21.54 9.84 9.78
N SER A 400 20.76 8.74 9.88
CA SER A 400 20.35 7.95 8.70
C SER A 400 19.33 8.68 7.82
N LEU A 401 18.49 9.54 8.41
CA LEU A 401 17.47 10.32 7.71
C LEU A 401 18.03 11.61 7.09
N LEU A 402 19.11 12.16 7.67
CA LEU A 402 19.83 13.23 7.03
C LEU A 402 20.42 12.69 5.72
N PRO A 403 20.28 13.40 4.60
CA PRO A 403 20.91 12.98 3.36
C PRO A 403 22.40 12.74 3.64
N GLN A 404 22.81 11.48 3.57
CA GLN A 404 24.22 11.12 3.77
C GLN A 404 25.03 11.91 2.75
N LYS A 405 25.95 12.73 3.24
CA LYS A 405 26.82 13.59 2.42
C LYS A 405 27.68 12.82 1.40
N GLU A 406 27.66 11.50 1.43
CA GLU A 406 28.60 10.67 0.64
C GLU A 406 28.01 10.03 -0.63
N SER A 407 26.68 10.11 -0.88
CA SER A 407 26.13 9.54 -2.12
C SER A 407 25.06 10.42 -2.81
N THR A 408 24.70 11.55 -2.25
CA THR A 408 23.79 12.50 -2.90
C THR A 408 24.62 13.59 -3.55
N VAL A 409 24.75 13.54 -4.85
CA VAL A 409 25.30 14.66 -5.60
C VAL A 409 24.19 15.70 -5.72
N HIS A 410 24.40 16.81 -5.06
CA HIS A 410 23.45 17.90 -4.99
C HIS A 410 24.04 19.15 -5.65
N PHE A 411 23.39 19.62 -6.71
CA PHE A 411 23.74 20.85 -7.40
C PHE A 411 22.62 21.84 -7.28
N GLU A 412 22.95 23.06 -6.93
CA GLU A 412 22.01 24.17 -6.92
C GLU A 412 22.50 25.25 -7.88
N MET A 413 21.60 25.76 -8.72
CA MET A 413 21.87 26.89 -9.59
C MET A 413 20.69 27.82 -9.62
N THR A 414 20.98 29.07 -9.97
CA THR A 414 19.95 30.08 -10.19
C THR A 414 20.17 30.69 -11.57
N ILE A 415 19.11 30.71 -12.37
CA ILE A 415 19.12 31.30 -13.71
C ILE A 415 18.21 32.53 -13.74
N PRO A 416 18.53 33.56 -14.58
CA PRO A 416 17.62 34.66 -14.81
C PRO A 416 16.40 34.20 -15.63
N MET A 417 15.26 34.87 -15.44
CA MET A 417 14.04 34.67 -16.25
C MET A 417 14.17 35.33 -17.62
N VAL A 418 15.12 34.89 -18.42
CA VAL A 418 15.32 35.35 -19.81
C VAL A 418 15.32 34.16 -20.74
N LYS A 419 14.87 34.39 -21.97
CA LYS A 419 14.80 33.34 -23.01
C LYS A 419 16.19 32.72 -23.24
N GLU A 420 16.24 31.44 -23.44
CA GLU A 420 17.45 30.60 -23.63
C GLU A 420 18.23 30.27 -22.35
N SER A 421 17.83 30.79 -21.17
CA SER A 421 18.43 30.38 -19.89
C SER A 421 18.18 28.91 -19.55
N GLU A 422 17.09 28.32 -20.04
CA GLU A 422 16.76 26.90 -19.93
C GLU A 422 17.81 25.98 -20.55
N LEU A 423 18.50 26.44 -21.60
CA LEU A 423 19.55 25.68 -22.28
C LEU A 423 20.79 25.49 -21.39
N VAL A 424 21.08 26.48 -20.53
CA VAL A 424 22.18 26.39 -19.56
C VAL A 424 21.92 25.26 -18.57
N VAL A 425 20.67 25.13 -18.12
CA VAL A 425 20.28 24.07 -17.19
C VAL A 425 20.42 22.70 -17.84
N ALA A 426 19.98 22.56 -19.10
CA ALA A 426 20.11 21.33 -19.86
C ALA A 426 21.58 20.92 -20.08
N GLN A 427 22.46 21.87 -20.40
CA GLN A 427 23.91 21.61 -20.53
C GLN A 427 24.55 21.21 -19.19
N CYS A 428 24.19 21.86 -18.09
CA CYS A 428 24.65 21.47 -16.77
C CYS A 428 24.22 20.04 -16.41
N LEU A 429 22.98 19.67 -16.72
CA LEU A 429 22.47 18.33 -16.48
C LEU A 429 23.21 17.26 -17.29
N GLU A 430 23.59 17.57 -18.53
CA GLU A 430 24.42 16.70 -19.37
C GLU A 430 25.81 16.48 -18.76
N GLN A 431 26.45 17.56 -18.28
CA GLN A 431 27.77 17.44 -17.64
C GLN A 431 27.71 16.66 -16.32
N ILE A 432 26.65 16.85 -15.53
CA ILE A 432 26.40 16.08 -14.32
C ILE A 432 26.26 14.59 -14.69
N GLY A 433 25.47 14.27 -15.72
CA GLY A 433 25.27 12.93 -16.22
C GLY A 433 26.59 12.25 -16.65
N LYS A 434 27.41 12.96 -17.41
CA LYS A 434 28.74 12.48 -17.85
C LYS A 434 29.68 12.26 -16.66
N ASN A 435 29.77 13.21 -15.74
CA ASN A 435 30.67 13.13 -14.58
C ASN A 435 30.29 11.97 -13.63
N LEU A 436 28.99 11.67 -13.50
CA LEU A 436 28.47 10.62 -12.66
C LEU A 436 28.26 9.29 -13.41
N GLN A 437 28.64 9.22 -14.70
CA GLN A 437 28.45 8.06 -15.57
C GLN A 437 27.01 7.51 -15.58
N LEU A 438 26.02 8.43 -15.62
CA LEU A 438 24.61 8.08 -15.64
C LEU A 438 24.19 7.62 -17.04
N ASN A 439 23.03 6.95 -17.12
CA ASN A 439 22.46 6.48 -18.38
C ASN A 439 22.16 7.68 -19.32
N GLU A 440 22.80 7.70 -20.51
CA GLU A 440 22.69 8.80 -21.48
C GLU A 440 21.27 9.02 -21.97
N ASP A 441 20.49 7.95 -22.21
CA ASP A 441 19.09 8.05 -22.65
C ASP A 441 18.21 8.67 -21.56
N ALA A 442 18.42 8.28 -20.30
CA ALA A 442 17.68 8.86 -19.17
C ALA A 442 18.01 10.35 -18.98
N ILE A 443 19.28 10.73 -19.14
CA ILE A 443 19.71 12.13 -19.08
C ILE A 443 19.10 12.92 -20.25
N GLY A 444 19.15 12.40 -21.48
CA GLY A 444 18.55 13.07 -22.65
C GLY A 444 17.03 13.27 -22.50
N GLN A 445 16.32 12.29 -21.97
CA GLN A 445 14.89 12.42 -21.66
C GLN A 445 14.64 13.50 -20.58
N MET A 446 15.46 13.49 -19.54
CA MET A 446 15.34 14.47 -18.46
C MET A 446 15.67 15.91 -18.91
N GLN A 447 16.62 16.08 -19.83
CA GLN A 447 16.93 17.38 -20.43
C GLN A 447 15.70 18.00 -21.11
N ILE A 448 14.95 17.21 -21.87
CA ILE A 448 13.72 17.69 -22.53
C ILE A 448 12.68 18.11 -21.50
N ALA A 449 12.45 17.30 -20.46
CA ALA A 449 11.51 17.61 -19.40
C ALA A 449 11.92 18.87 -18.61
N VAL A 450 13.21 19.05 -18.33
CA VAL A 450 13.76 20.21 -17.62
C VAL A 450 13.64 21.49 -18.45
N ILE A 451 13.93 21.44 -19.76
CA ILE A 451 13.75 22.57 -20.65
C ILE A 451 12.30 23.07 -20.60
N GLU A 452 11.33 22.18 -20.74
CA GLU A 452 9.91 22.55 -20.69
C GLU A 452 9.50 23.11 -19.31
N ALA A 453 9.99 22.53 -18.23
CA ALA A 453 9.71 23.05 -16.89
C ALA A 453 10.33 24.44 -16.65
N CYS A 454 11.54 24.67 -17.15
CA CYS A 454 12.18 25.98 -17.08
C CYS A 454 11.48 27.02 -17.95
N ILE A 455 11.05 26.66 -19.18
CA ILE A 455 10.26 27.57 -20.03
C ILE A 455 8.97 27.98 -19.31
N ASN A 456 8.25 27.01 -18.73
CA ASN A 456 7.05 27.30 -17.95
C ASN A 456 7.33 28.23 -16.77
N ALA A 457 8.43 28.00 -16.03
CA ALA A 457 8.85 28.84 -14.91
C ALA A 457 9.23 30.27 -15.33
N ILE A 458 9.86 30.42 -16.51
CA ILE A 458 10.26 31.73 -17.08
C ILE A 458 9.04 32.48 -17.61
N GLU A 459 8.13 31.81 -18.33
CA GLU A 459 6.96 32.46 -18.93
C GLU A 459 5.88 32.85 -17.92
N HIS A 460 5.72 32.07 -16.88
CA HIS A 460 4.65 32.24 -15.89
C HIS A 460 5.12 32.82 -14.56
N GLY A 461 6.44 32.84 -14.29
CA GLY A 461 7.02 33.46 -13.11
C GLY A 461 6.86 35.00 -13.14
N LYS A 462 6.39 35.58 -12.04
CA LYS A 462 6.23 37.05 -11.86
C LYS A 462 6.78 37.48 -10.50
N GLY A 463 7.99 37.04 -10.16
CA GLY A 463 8.66 37.45 -8.93
C GLY A 463 9.45 38.72 -9.09
N MET A 464 9.64 39.47 -7.99
CA MET A 464 10.46 40.69 -8.00
C MET A 464 11.93 40.45 -8.36
N ASP A 465 12.44 39.22 -8.12
CA ASP A 465 13.85 38.88 -8.33
C ASP A 465 14.16 38.32 -9.74
N ASN A 466 13.16 38.13 -10.60
CA ASN A 466 13.32 37.61 -11.97
C ASN A 466 14.30 36.43 -12.09
N LYS A 467 14.24 35.48 -11.14
CA LYS A 467 15.15 34.34 -11.05
C LYS A 467 14.38 33.04 -10.89
N VAL A 468 14.90 31.98 -11.48
CA VAL A 468 14.45 30.60 -11.29
C VAL A 468 15.54 29.84 -10.53
N ARG A 469 15.19 29.19 -9.44
CA ARG A 469 16.07 28.31 -8.66
C ARG A 469 15.92 26.88 -9.13
N ILE A 470 17.01 26.21 -9.45
CA ILE A 470 17.05 24.83 -9.88
C ILE A 470 17.92 24.03 -8.91
N VAL A 471 17.40 22.92 -8.45
CA VAL A 471 18.11 21.97 -7.62
C VAL A 471 18.12 20.61 -8.32
N VAL A 472 19.31 20.07 -8.55
CA VAL A 472 19.51 18.72 -9.14
C VAL A 472 20.07 17.83 -8.06
N ALA A 473 19.38 16.73 -7.77
CA ALA A 473 19.80 15.71 -6.83
C ALA A 473 19.90 14.35 -7.53
N VAL A 474 21.01 13.66 -7.33
CA VAL A 474 21.20 12.27 -7.79
C VAL A 474 21.40 11.39 -6.58
N GLU A 475 20.51 10.45 -6.35
CA GLU A 475 20.50 9.57 -5.20
C GLU A 475 20.09 8.16 -5.61
N MET A 476 20.87 7.15 -5.23
CA MET A 476 20.54 5.72 -5.39
C MET A 476 19.93 5.32 -6.75
N GLY A 477 20.53 5.79 -7.86
CA GLY A 477 20.02 5.47 -9.19
C GLY A 477 18.77 6.25 -9.60
N ARG A 478 18.48 7.37 -8.94
CA ARG A 478 17.39 8.29 -9.22
C ARG A 478 17.92 9.70 -9.39
N LEU A 479 17.46 10.36 -10.43
CA LEU A 479 17.71 11.77 -10.72
C LEU A 479 16.44 12.56 -10.41
N GLU A 480 16.57 13.58 -9.59
CA GLU A 480 15.50 14.52 -9.26
C GLU A 480 15.93 15.93 -9.63
N VAL A 481 15.08 16.66 -10.34
CA VAL A 481 15.29 18.07 -10.68
C VAL A 481 14.10 18.89 -10.19
N SER A 482 14.34 19.80 -9.29
CA SER A 482 13.36 20.72 -8.72
C SER A 482 13.58 22.12 -9.30
N ILE A 483 12.53 22.72 -9.89
CA ILE A 483 12.53 24.04 -10.50
C ILE A 483 11.55 24.92 -9.75
N GLU A 484 12.05 25.98 -9.11
CA GLU A 484 11.26 26.93 -8.33
C GLU A 484 11.25 28.31 -8.98
N SER A 485 10.07 28.90 -9.11
CA SER A 485 9.89 30.27 -9.57
C SER A 485 8.92 31.03 -8.65
N ALA A 486 9.18 32.31 -8.43
CA ALA A 486 8.26 33.20 -7.75
C ALA A 486 7.14 33.62 -8.72
N GLY A 487 5.88 33.63 -8.27
CA GLY A 487 4.75 34.07 -9.09
C GLY A 487 3.41 33.43 -8.73
N PRO A 488 2.34 33.83 -9.44
CA PRO A 488 1.03 33.25 -9.24
C PRO A 488 0.99 31.79 -9.68
N GLU A 489 0.04 31.07 -9.15
CA GLU A 489 -0.19 29.63 -9.35
C GLU A 489 -0.24 29.25 -10.84
N PHE A 490 0.58 28.28 -11.24
CA PHE A 490 0.47 27.64 -12.53
C PHE A 490 -0.67 26.63 -12.47
N ILE A 491 -1.82 26.97 -13.04
CA ILE A 491 -2.97 26.07 -13.13
C ILE A 491 -2.71 25.12 -14.30
N VAL A 492 -2.42 23.85 -14.00
CA VAL A 492 -2.40 22.79 -15.01
C VAL A 492 -3.83 22.54 -15.44
N GLN A 493 -4.27 23.14 -16.55
CA GLN A 493 -5.52 22.74 -17.19
C GLN A 493 -5.26 21.40 -17.92
N GLU A 494 -5.79 20.32 -17.38
CA GLU A 494 -5.90 19.06 -18.07
C GLU A 494 -6.97 19.20 -19.17
N THR A 495 -6.56 19.59 -20.37
CA THR A 495 -7.43 19.48 -21.53
C THR A 495 -7.48 18.02 -21.94
N GLY A 496 -8.52 17.31 -21.49
CA GLY A 496 -8.86 15.98 -21.93
C GLY A 496 -9.49 16.03 -23.31
N GLU A 497 -8.69 15.99 -24.41
CA GLU A 497 -9.18 15.65 -25.73
C GLU A 497 -8.23 14.66 -26.44
N PRO A 498 -8.80 13.65 -27.13
CA PRO A 498 -8.00 12.69 -27.87
C PRO A 498 -7.41 13.30 -29.16
N PHE A 499 -6.30 12.75 -29.61
CA PHE A 499 -5.59 13.08 -30.83
C PHE A 499 -6.54 13.29 -32.03
N GLY A 500 -6.80 14.54 -32.41
CA GLY A 500 -7.62 14.86 -33.58
C GLY A 500 -7.73 16.38 -33.81
N ASP A 501 -6.69 17.04 -34.20
CA ASP A 501 -6.61 18.16 -35.14
C ASP A 501 -5.23 18.81 -35.06
N ARG A 502 -4.39 18.45 -36.00
CA ARG A 502 -3.01 18.96 -36.11
C ARG A 502 -2.91 20.45 -36.44
N GLU A 503 -3.97 21.10 -36.89
CA GLU A 503 -3.93 22.51 -37.28
C GLU A 503 -4.33 23.49 -36.19
N ALA A 504 -5.25 23.13 -35.28
CA ALA A 504 -5.63 23.98 -34.14
C ALA A 504 -4.55 24.04 -33.05
N ALA A 505 -3.76 22.98 -32.90
CA ALA A 505 -2.67 22.90 -31.90
C ALA A 505 -1.43 23.74 -32.26
N LYS A 506 -1.23 24.06 -33.54
CA LYS A 506 -0.13 24.94 -34.03
C LYS A 506 -0.36 26.43 -33.73
N ALA A 507 -1.59 26.84 -33.52
CA ALA A 507 -1.94 28.25 -33.32
C ALA A 507 -1.88 28.70 -31.82
N SER A 508 -1.90 27.78 -30.83
CA SER A 508 -1.99 28.14 -29.42
C SER A 508 -0.75 27.80 -28.59
N GLY A 509 0.21 27.01 -29.08
CA GLY A 509 1.47 26.70 -28.37
C GLY A 509 1.33 26.19 -26.91
N ARG A 510 0.12 26.11 -26.38
CA ARG A 510 -0.18 25.90 -24.97
C ARG A 510 -0.63 24.45 -24.72
N GLY A 511 -0.02 23.81 -23.72
CA GLY A 511 -0.41 22.47 -23.23
C GLY A 511 0.51 21.31 -23.62
N TRP A 512 1.50 21.52 -24.49
CA TRP A 512 2.47 20.47 -24.86
C TRP A 512 3.57 20.28 -23.84
N GLY A 513 3.99 21.33 -23.14
CA GLY A 513 5.09 21.27 -22.16
C GLY A 513 4.81 20.27 -21.02
N VAL A 514 3.62 20.34 -20.43
CA VAL A 514 3.23 19.39 -19.35
C VAL A 514 3.15 17.95 -19.89
N LYS A 515 2.66 17.74 -21.12
CA LYS A 515 2.63 16.40 -21.75
C LYS A 515 4.04 15.87 -22.02
N LEU A 516 4.97 16.73 -22.43
CA LEU A 516 6.38 16.38 -22.62
C LEU A 516 7.06 16.04 -21.30
N MET A 517 6.86 16.84 -20.26
CA MET A 517 7.36 16.53 -18.92
C MET A 517 6.86 15.17 -18.44
N LYS A 518 5.54 14.90 -18.50
CA LYS A 518 4.94 13.61 -18.09
C LYS A 518 5.36 12.43 -18.98
N ARG A 519 5.83 12.67 -20.20
CA ARG A 519 6.31 11.62 -21.11
C ARG A 519 7.76 11.22 -20.85
N PHE A 520 8.60 12.17 -20.48
CA PHE A 520 10.04 11.96 -20.38
C PHE A 520 10.56 11.82 -18.95
N ALA A 521 9.89 12.41 -17.95
CA ALA A 521 10.09 12.09 -16.56
C ALA A 521 9.18 10.91 -16.15
N ASP A 522 9.64 10.09 -15.21
CA ASP A 522 8.84 8.98 -14.66
C ASP A 522 7.78 9.50 -13.68
N GLU A 523 8.05 10.66 -13.06
CA GLU A 523 7.11 11.35 -12.16
C GLU A 523 7.28 12.86 -12.30
N VAL A 524 6.16 13.60 -12.28
CA VAL A 524 6.12 15.06 -12.33
C VAL A 524 5.19 15.56 -11.23
N VAL A 525 5.72 16.37 -10.32
CA VAL A 525 4.98 16.94 -9.18
C VAL A 525 4.97 18.46 -9.29
N PHE A 526 3.80 19.06 -9.12
CA PHE A 526 3.65 20.52 -9.03
C PHE A 526 3.26 20.89 -7.60
N GLU A 527 4.05 21.74 -6.97
CA GLU A 527 3.87 22.16 -5.59
C GLU A 527 3.72 23.67 -5.50
N ARG A 528 2.86 24.11 -4.58
CA ARG A 528 2.80 25.53 -4.21
C ARG A 528 3.76 25.78 -3.05
N THR A 529 4.62 26.76 -3.19
CA THR A 529 5.50 27.22 -2.12
C THR A 529 5.02 28.58 -1.56
N ALA A 530 5.56 28.99 -0.44
CA ALA A 530 5.23 30.30 0.13
C ALA A 530 5.60 31.47 -0.79
N GLN A 531 6.49 31.25 -1.77
CA GLN A 531 7.02 32.28 -2.67
C GLN A 531 6.57 32.12 -4.13
N GLY A 532 5.95 30.99 -4.50
CA GLY A 532 5.56 30.73 -5.88
C GLY A 532 5.22 29.25 -6.14
N THR A 533 5.74 28.73 -7.25
CA THR A 533 5.50 27.36 -7.69
C THR A 533 6.81 26.59 -7.79
N ARG A 534 6.79 25.31 -7.38
CA ARG A 534 7.87 24.35 -7.56
C ARG A 534 7.39 23.21 -8.47
N THR A 535 8.15 22.92 -9.52
CA THR A 535 7.98 21.73 -10.35
C THR A 535 9.09 20.75 -10.02
N VAL A 536 8.74 19.51 -9.66
CA VAL A 536 9.70 18.43 -9.38
C VAL A 536 9.58 17.36 -10.47
N LEU A 537 10.69 17.10 -11.13
CA LEU A 537 10.83 16.08 -12.18
C LEU A 537 11.70 14.94 -11.66
N ILE A 538 11.27 13.71 -11.86
CA ILE A 538 11.95 12.53 -11.33
C ILE A 538 12.16 11.50 -12.41
N LYS A 539 13.39 10.93 -12.46
CA LYS A 539 13.79 9.89 -13.39
C LYS A 539 14.55 8.78 -12.67
N ASN A 540 14.11 7.54 -12.83
CA ASN A 540 14.82 6.37 -12.35
C ASN A 540 15.92 6.00 -13.37
N LEU A 541 17.17 5.97 -12.92
CA LEU A 541 18.34 5.79 -13.80
C LEU A 541 18.64 4.32 -14.10
N GLY A 542 17.88 3.37 -13.50
CA GLY A 542 18.20 1.96 -13.52
C GLY A 542 19.52 1.66 -12.78
N THR A 543 19.65 0.53 -12.17
CA THR A 543 20.97 0.05 -11.70
C THR A 543 21.79 -0.30 -12.93
N SER A 544 22.82 0.47 -13.23
CA SER A 544 23.81 0.13 -14.26
C SER A 544 24.66 -1.05 -13.75
N ALA A 545 24.13 -2.27 -13.84
CA ALA A 545 24.90 -3.49 -13.84
C ALA A 545 25.48 -3.69 -15.25
N GLY A 546 26.42 -2.85 -15.61
CA GLY A 546 27.18 -2.92 -16.86
C GLY A 546 28.60 -3.39 -16.57
N VAL A 547 28.77 -4.67 -16.24
CA VAL A 547 30.05 -5.33 -16.45
C VAL A 547 30.23 -5.48 -17.96
N ARG A 548 31.12 -4.69 -18.55
CA ARG A 548 31.69 -4.99 -19.86
C ARG A 548 32.30 -6.38 -19.78
N LYS A 549 31.73 -7.34 -20.50
CA LYS A 549 32.46 -8.54 -20.94
C LYS A 549 33.57 -8.04 -21.87
N GLU A 550 34.76 -7.96 -21.36
CA GLU A 550 35.95 -7.88 -22.20
C GLU A 550 36.04 -9.14 -23.06
N ASP A 551 36.10 -8.89 -24.38
CA ASP A 551 36.50 -9.85 -25.37
C ASP A 551 37.87 -10.51 -25.01
N THR A 552 37.80 -11.73 -24.52
CA THR A 552 38.92 -12.65 -24.52
C THR A 552 38.57 -13.89 -25.35
N ALA A 553 38.50 -13.68 -26.64
CA ALA A 553 38.52 -14.76 -27.61
C ALA A 553 39.37 -14.31 -28.79
N LYS A 554 40.70 -14.48 -28.65
CA LYS A 554 41.66 -14.78 -29.73
C LYS A 554 43.07 -14.73 -29.17
N ARG A 555 43.59 -15.89 -28.80
CA ARG A 555 44.92 -16.43 -29.14
C ARG A 555 45.20 -17.69 -28.32
N GLU A 556 45.41 -18.72 -29.14
CA GLU A 556 45.85 -20.08 -28.94
C GLU A 556 44.82 -21.13 -28.64
#